data_ea16e7d37a58e93170bbad104ca3c0e7
#
_entry.id   ea16e7d37a58e93170bbad104ca3c0e7
#
_cell.length_a   1.000
_cell.length_b   1.000
_cell.length_c   1.000
_cell.angle_alpha   90.00
_cell.angle_beta   90.00
_cell.angle_gamma   90.00
#
_symmetry.space_group_name_H-M   'P 1'
#
loop_
_entity.id
_entity.type
_entity.pdbx_description
1 polymer ?
#
loop_
_entity_poly.entity_id
_entity_poly.type
_entity_poly.pdbx_seq_one_letter_code
_entity_poly.pdbx_strand_id
1 'polypeptide(L)'
;MSSSNNPTPTPADGPATTVEFYWRAGCGFCAALERQLDRLGVQLDKRDIWADDTAAAFVRSVADGNEVVPTVRVADRALVNPSAPAVVALIQAHAPHLMPAED
;
A
#
# COMPACT_ATOMS: atom_id res chain seq x y z
N MET A 1 19.96 -19.23 14.38
CA MET A 1 19.57 -18.67 14.17
C MET A 1 19.25 -18.32 13.92
N SER A 2 19.32 -18.31 13.68
CA SER A 2 18.78 -17.79 13.34
C SER A 2 18.55 -17.47 12.65
N SER A 3 18.53 -17.48 12.48
CA SER A 3 18.19 -17.07 11.83
C SER A 3 17.98 -16.89 11.09
N SER A 4 18.04 -17.08 11.03
CA SER A 4 17.67 -16.74 10.39
C SER A 4 17.47 -16.55 9.76
N ASN A 5 17.58 -16.81 9.61
CA ASN A 5 17.11 -16.43 9.06
C ASN A 5 16.85 -15.87 8.63
N ASN A 6 17.26 -15.81 8.62
CA ASN A 6 16.71 -14.83 8.24
C ASN A 6 16.56 -14.42 7.53
N PRO A 7 16.65 -14.68 7.65
CA PRO A 7 16.49 -14.31 6.39
C PRO A 7 16.04 -13.01 6.09
N THR A 8 16.10 -12.88 5.01
CA THR A 8 15.61 -11.70 4.49
C THR A 8 14.44 -11.22 5.20
N PRO A 9 14.53 -10.13 5.81
CA PRO A 9 13.35 -9.54 6.36
C PRO A 9 12.40 -9.27 5.23
N THR A 10 11.23 -9.78 5.37
CA THR A 10 10.16 -9.37 4.54
C THR A 10 9.46 -8.25 5.24
N PRO A 11 8.60 -7.51 4.58
CA PRO A 11 7.83 -6.50 5.28
C PRO A 11 7.06 -7.07 6.46
N ALA A 12 6.75 -8.37 6.44
CA ALA A 12 6.04 -8.99 7.53
C ALA A 12 6.91 -9.23 8.75
N ASP A 13 8.23 -9.18 8.59
CA ASP A 13 9.13 -9.47 9.69
C ASP A 13 9.41 -8.27 10.57
N GLY A 14 8.91 -7.12 10.22
CA GLY A 14 9.09 -5.92 11.02
C GLY A 14 7.95 -4.97 10.82
N PRO A 15 7.99 -3.83 11.49
CA PRO A 15 6.94 -2.84 11.33
C PRO A 15 6.96 -2.30 9.91
N ALA A 16 5.79 -2.08 9.36
CA ALA A 16 5.66 -1.44 8.06
C ALA A 16 6.18 -0.01 8.18
N THR A 17 6.91 0.44 7.17
CA THR A 17 7.45 1.79 7.15
C THR A 17 6.69 2.71 6.20
N THR A 18 5.89 2.17 5.29
CA THR A 18 5.18 2.97 4.30
C THR A 18 3.82 2.39 4.00
N VAL A 19 2.96 3.25 3.49
CA VAL A 19 1.71 2.84 2.85
C VAL A 19 2.00 2.85 1.36
N GLU A 20 2.07 1.68 0.73
CA GLU A 20 2.39 1.58 -0.69
C GLU A 20 1.12 1.78 -1.50
N PHE A 21 1.18 2.71 -2.44
CA PHE A 21 0.03 3.12 -3.23
C PHE A 21 0.34 2.85 -4.70
N TYR A 22 -0.30 1.84 -5.26
CA TYR A 22 -0.07 1.43 -6.64
C TYR A 22 -1.07 2.13 -7.54
N TRP A 23 -0.56 2.80 -8.57
CA TRP A 23 -1.35 3.68 -9.42
C TRP A 23 -0.82 3.65 -10.85
N ARG A 24 -1.57 4.26 -11.77
CA ARG A 24 -1.07 4.53 -13.11
C ARG A 24 -1.61 5.88 -13.58
N ALA A 25 -0.99 6.41 -14.63
CA ALA A 25 -1.44 7.66 -15.22
C ALA A 25 -2.84 7.47 -15.80
N GLY A 26 -3.65 8.49 -15.70
CA GLY A 26 -5.00 8.48 -16.27
C GLY A 26 -6.03 7.73 -15.42
N CYS A 27 -5.67 7.33 -14.22
CA CYS A 27 -6.60 6.63 -13.34
C CYS A 27 -7.31 7.62 -12.43
N GLY A 28 -8.58 7.91 -12.73
CA GLY A 28 -9.35 8.86 -11.93
C GLY A 28 -9.60 8.40 -10.50
N PHE A 29 -9.83 7.09 -10.31
CA PHE A 29 -10.02 6.55 -8.97
C PHE A 29 -8.74 6.65 -8.15
N CYS A 30 -7.57 6.46 -8.79
CA CYS A 30 -6.29 6.64 -8.12
C CYS A 30 -6.13 8.07 -7.62
N ALA A 31 -6.42 9.04 -8.48
CA ALA A 31 -6.28 10.44 -8.12
C ALA A 31 -7.23 10.82 -6.99
N ALA A 32 -8.46 10.31 -7.04
CA ALA A 32 -9.46 10.63 -6.00
C ALA A 32 -9.04 10.05 -4.66
N LEU A 33 -8.59 8.79 -4.64
CA LEU A 33 -8.17 8.16 -3.40
C LEU A 33 -6.92 8.84 -2.85
N GLU A 34 -5.98 9.17 -3.71
CA GLU A 34 -4.77 9.87 -3.29
C GLU A 34 -5.12 11.19 -2.60
N ARG A 35 -6.02 11.97 -3.18
CA ARG A 35 -6.43 13.24 -2.58
C ARG A 35 -7.08 13.05 -1.22
N GLN A 36 -7.93 12.03 -1.10
CA GLN A 36 -8.60 11.77 0.17
C GLN A 36 -7.61 11.39 1.26
N LEU A 37 -6.66 10.52 0.93
CA LEU A 37 -5.66 10.09 1.91
C LEU A 37 -4.71 11.23 2.25
N ASP A 38 -4.38 12.06 1.28
CA ASP A 38 -3.54 13.23 1.52
C ASP A 38 -4.20 14.19 2.50
N ARG A 39 -5.50 14.42 2.34
CA ARG A 39 -6.24 15.28 3.26
C ARG A 39 -6.28 14.72 4.67
N LEU A 40 -6.21 13.41 4.80
CA LEU A 40 -6.17 12.75 6.11
C LEU A 40 -4.75 12.72 6.70
N GLY A 41 -3.76 13.24 5.97
CA GLY A 41 -2.39 13.27 6.45
C GLY A 41 -1.63 11.96 6.27
N VAL A 42 -2.17 11.02 5.52
CA VAL A 42 -1.50 9.75 5.28
C VAL A 42 -0.46 9.95 4.20
N GLN A 43 0.79 9.60 4.49
CA GLN A 43 1.86 9.70 3.51
C GLN A 43 1.92 8.42 2.69
N LEU A 44 2.04 8.57 1.38
CA LEU A 44 1.99 7.45 0.46
C LEU A 44 3.33 7.26 -0.22
N ASP A 45 3.75 6.00 -0.33
CA ASP A 45 4.86 5.60 -1.19
C ASP A 45 4.23 5.18 -2.51
N LYS A 46 4.25 6.07 -3.50
CA LYS A 46 3.52 5.85 -4.74
C LYS A 46 4.35 5.03 -5.71
N ARG A 47 3.74 4.00 -6.27
CA ARG A 47 4.38 3.06 -7.19
C ARG A 47 3.59 3.03 -8.49
N ASP A 48 4.20 3.52 -9.57
CA ASP A 48 3.57 3.58 -10.89
C ASP A 48 3.73 2.24 -11.57
N ILE A 49 2.64 1.51 -11.77
CA ILE A 49 2.73 0.16 -12.32
C ILE A 49 3.10 0.15 -13.80
N TRP A 50 2.99 1.28 -14.50
CA TRP A 50 3.42 1.35 -15.88
C TRP A 50 4.90 1.70 -16.02
N ALA A 51 5.51 2.22 -14.96
CA ALA A 51 6.92 2.56 -14.97
C ALA A 51 7.78 1.54 -14.23
N ASP A 52 7.16 0.64 -13.46
CA ASP A 52 7.88 -0.30 -12.59
C ASP A 52 7.26 -1.67 -12.71
N ASP A 53 7.97 -2.58 -13.38
CA ASP A 53 7.46 -3.94 -13.60
C ASP A 53 7.26 -4.71 -12.31
N THR A 54 8.06 -4.43 -11.29
CA THR A 54 7.91 -5.08 -9.99
C THR A 54 6.59 -4.66 -9.33
N ALA A 55 6.25 -3.39 -9.46
CA ALA A 55 4.99 -2.90 -8.92
C ALA A 55 3.82 -3.54 -9.66
N ALA A 56 3.90 -3.64 -10.98
CA ALA A 56 2.84 -4.27 -11.77
C ALA A 56 2.69 -5.74 -11.39
N ALA A 57 3.81 -6.45 -11.20
CA ALA A 57 3.77 -7.85 -10.82
C ALA A 57 3.11 -8.04 -9.45
N PHE A 58 3.41 -7.14 -8.52
CA PHE A 58 2.77 -7.22 -7.20
C PHE A 58 1.25 -7.08 -7.33
N VAL A 59 0.78 -6.07 -8.08
CA VAL A 59 -0.66 -5.86 -8.24
C VAL A 59 -1.31 -7.09 -8.85
N ARG A 60 -0.70 -7.67 -9.88
CA ARG A 60 -1.24 -8.89 -10.48
C ARG A 60 -1.33 -10.02 -9.47
N SER A 61 -0.37 -10.10 -8.55
CA SER A 61 -0.33 -11.19 -7.57
C SER A 61 -1.49 -11.12 -6.58
N VAL A 62 -2.08 -9.94 -6.37
CA VAL A 62 -3.18 -9.76 -5.41
C VAL A 62 -4.52 -9.48 -6.08
N ALA A 63 -4.53 -9.37 -7.40
CA ALA A 63 -5.74 -9.03 -8.17
C ALA A 63 -6.05 -10.06 -9.25
N ASP A 64 -5.78 -11.32 -8.97
CA ASP A 64 -6.08 -12.45 -9.87
C ASP A 64 -5.44 -12.28 -11.24
N GLY A 65 -4.21 -11.78 -11.29
CA GLY A 65 -3.50 -11.60 -12.54
C GLY A 65 -3.82 -10.31 -13.28
N ASN A 66 -4.67 -9.47 -12.72
CA ASN A 66 -5.08 -8.22 -13.36
C ASN A 66 -4.30 -7.04 -12.78
N GLU A 67 -4.18 -5.98 -13.57
CA GLU A 67 -3.51 -4.76 -13.12
C GLU A 67 -4.54 -3.75 -12.64
N VAL A 68 -5.18 -4.04 -11.52
CA VAL A 68 -6.21 -3.19 -10.94
C VAL A 68 -5.56 -2.12 -10.09
N VAL A 69 -5.87 -0.87 -10.36
CA VAL A 69 -5.42 0.26 -9.54
C VAL A 69 -6.62 1.16 -9.24
N PRO A 70 -6.62 1.84 -8.10
CA PRO A 70 -5.58 1.83 -7.06
C PRO A 70 -5.57 0.53 -6.28
N THR A 71 -4.38 0.10 -5.88
CA THR A 71 -4.17 -0.99 -4.94
C THR A 71 -3.27 -0.44 -3.84
N VAL A 72 -3.57 -0.78 -2.59
CA VAL A 72 -2.84 -0.24 -1.45
C VAL A 72 -2.32 -1.40 -0.61
N ARG A 73 -1.05 -1.31 -0.21
CA ARG A 73 -0.45 -2.33 0.62
C ARG A 73 0.09 -1.70 1.90
N VAL A 74 -0.24 -2.32 3.03
CA VAL A 74 0.30 -1.95 4.34
C VAL A 74 0.79 -3.22 4.99
N ALA A 75 2.08 -3.27 5.31
CA ALA A 75 2.71 -4.48 5.83
C ALA A 75 2.54 -5.62 4.82
N ASP A 76 1.97 -6.74 5.23
CA ASP A 76 1.75 -7.87 4.34
C ASP A 76 0.31 -7.94 3.82
N ARG A 77 -0.45 -6.86 3.96
CA ARG A 77 -1.85 -6.82 3.58
C ARG A 77 -2.07 -5.88 2.41
N ALA A 78 -2.89 -6.30 1.48
CA ALA A 78 -3.22 -5.46 0.33
C ALA A 78 -4.73 -5.36 0.16
N LEU A 79 -5.17 -4.19 -0.32
CA LEU A 79 -6.56 -3.95 -0.68
C LEU A 79 -6.60 -3.54 -2.13
N VAL A 80 -7.46 -4.18 -2.91
CA VAL A 80 -7.63 -3.90 -4.32
C VAL A 80 -8.80 -2.94 -4.47
N ASN A 81 -8.54 -1.80 -5.09
CA ASN A 81 -9.54 -0.76 -5.34
C ASN A 81 -10.29 -0.35 -4.07
N PRO A 82 -9.56 0.02 -3.00
CA PRO A 82 -10.21 0.32 -1.72
C PRO A 82 -10.78 1.72 -1.66
N SER A 83 -11.69 1.92 -0.72
CA SER A 83 -12.10 3.25 -0.32
C SER A 83 -11.11 3.83 0.68
N ALA A 84 -11.13 5.15 0.87
CA ALA A 84 -10.26 5.77 1.88
C ALA A 84 -10.54 5.24 3.29
N PRO A 85 -11.80 5.09 3.73
CA PRO A 85 -12.05 4.49 5.05
C PRO A 85 -11.48 3.10 5.20
N ALA A 86 -11.52 2.28 4.14
CA ALA A 86 -10.96 0.94 4.19
C ALA A 86 -9.44 0.98 4.36
N VAL A 87 -8.77 1.91 3.68
CA VAL A 87 -7.33 2.07 3.83
C VAL A 87 -6.98 2.52 5.24
N VAL A 88 -7.72 3.49 5.79
CA VAL A 88 -7.48 3.96 7.15
C VAL A 88 -7.67 2.82 8.15
N ALA A 89 -8.71 2.01 7.97
CA ALA A 89 -8.93 0.87 8.87
C ALA A 89 -7.78 -0.12 8.80
N LEU A 90 -7.25 -0.37 7.60
CA LEU A 90 -6.11 -1.26 7.44
C LEU A 90 -4.89 -0.71 8.16
N ILE A 91 -4.60 0.58 8.01
CA ILE A 91 -3.47 1.21 8.67
C ILE A 91 -3.63 1.12 10.19
N GLN A 92 -4.81 1.43 10.70
CA GLN A 92 -5.05 1.41 12.13
C GLN A 92 -4.90 0.01 12.71
N ALA A 93 -5.28 -1.01 11.94
CA ALA A 93 -5.23 -2.39 12.41
C ALA A 93 -3.80 -2.96 12.36
N HIS A 94 -3.01 -2.57 11.38
CA HIS A 94 -1.74 -3.26 11.11
C HIS A 94 -0.51 -2.37 11.21
N ALA A 95 -0.66 -1.06 11.14
CA ALA A 95 0.48 -0.14 11.18
C ALA A 95 0.03 1.23 11.71
N PRO A 96 -0.54 1.27 12.94
CA PRO A 96 -1.11 2.52 13.45
C PRO A 96 -0.10 3.66 13.53
N HIS A 97 1.20 3.33 13.61
CA HIS A 97 2.23 4.35 13.62
C HIS A 97 2.32 5.14 12.31
N LEU A 98 1.71 4.64 11.24
CA LEU A 98 1.71 5.35 9.95
C LEU A 98 0.56 6.35 9.83
N MET A 99 -0.36 6.36 10.80
CA MET A 99 -1.36 7.42 10.85
C MET A 99 -0.75 8.67 11.44
N PRO A 100 -1.18 9.87 10.97
CA PRO A 100 -0.65 11.09 11.56
C PRO A 100 -1.05 11.19 13.03
N ALA A 101 -0.20 11.87 13.79
CA ALA A 101 -0.49 12.10 15.19
C ALA A 101 -1.74 12.95 15.32
N GLU A 102 -2.53 12.64 16.33
CA GLU A 102 -3.71 13.44 16.62
C GLU A 102 -3.38 14.46 17.69
N ASP A 103 -3.98 15.60 17.59
CA ASP A 103 -3.75 16.67 18.56
C ASP A 103 -4.73 16.64 19.71
#